data_9144d57409b835e5bb3967f57d74f968
#
_entry.id   9144d57409b835e5bb3967f57d74f968
#
_cell.length_a   1.000
_cell.length_b   1.000
_cell.length_c   1.000
_cell.angle_alpha   90.00
_cell.angle_beta   90.00
_cell.angle_gamma   90.00
#
_symmetry.space_group_name_H-M   'P 1'
#
loop_
_entity.id
_entity.type
_entity.pdbx_description
1 polymer ?
#
loop_
_entity_poly.entity_id
_entity_poly.type
_entity_poly.pdbx_seq_one_letter_code
_entity_poly.pdbx_strand_id
1 'polypeptide(L)'
;MNTICRTALVAIAMTVPLLSWSGPLDEGKRLMEEGRTEEALVQLRKAARQGTLAAYPILVEYSLEQYDTDGAEEYIDAWRSRLSRNRKPAPESLDSLAGQLVKLRNMLARVEKIEILDSITVPRDEFFTAYRLSAPAGRILPPASVERIVGHEEHGVPSMAYMPENRSEILWAAADSAGRTGLFGAGILDDGTPEPGHALDSGLAEGGSAGYPFLMPDGVTLYFANNGENSLGGYDIFMTRREDSEGETTYYRPQNMGMPYNSPYDDYMLAIDENSGLGWFATDRNQIPDSVTVYVFTPEAMRVNVEPEDSNLVALAKLSDIGLTRRPGTDYAALLAGKLPTATSAARDDSDGIFCVDMGNGRIYTTLGDFRSRDARSAMVEYLGTLGSLRRHLADEEALRRRYSRGEVIVASDILDSEQQTAYLRRTAAAQLNRAIRLETQP
;
A
#
# COMPACT_ATOMS: atom_id res chain seq x y z
N MET A 1 -24.66 1.79 84.13
CA MET A 1 -24.25 2.62 82.96
C MET A 1 -23.96 1.62 81.82
N ASN A 2 -24.93 1.47 80.93
CA ASN A 2 -25.03 0.39 79.96
C ASN A 2 -24.44 0.80 78.63
N THR A 3 -23.46 0.06 78.17
CA THR A 3 -22.90 0.17 76.81
C THR A 3 -23.51 -0.92 75.99
N ILE A 4 -24.34 -0.56 75.02
CA ILE A 4 -25.00 -1.47 74.09
C ILE A 4 -24.06 -1.69 72.90
N CYS A 5 -23.62 -2.93 72.75
CA CYS A 5 -22.85 -3.44 71.59
C CYS A 5 -23.82 -3.67 70.41
N ARG A 6 -23.67 -2.89 69.32
CA ARG A 6 -24.36 -3.12 68.05
C ARG A 6 -23.50 -3.93 67.12
N THR A 7 -23.84 -5.19 66.99
CA THR A 7 -23.32 -6.08 65.96
C THR A 7 -23.93 -5.73 64.61
N ALA A 8 -23.08 -5.25 63.66
CA ALA A 8 -23.45 -5.02 62.28
C ALA A 8 -23.37 -6.35 61.53
N LEU A 9 -24.50 -6.85 61.08
CA LEU A 9 -24.56 -7.94 60.10
C LEU A 9 -24.15 -7.37 58.72
N VAL A 10 -23.01 -7.79 58.24
CA VAL A 10 -22.61 -7.58 56.83
C VAL A 10 -23.27 -8.67 55.99
N ALA A 11 -24.33 -8.32 55.29
CA ALA A 11 -24.92 -9.20 54.28
C ALA A 11 -23.99 -9.15 53.03
N ILE A 12 -23.23 -10.21 52.82
CA ILE A 12 -22.51 -10.45 51.58
C ILE A 12 -23.57 -10.83 50.52
N ALA A 13 -23.97 -9.87 49.70
CA ALA A 13 -24.73 -10.15 48.49
C ALA A 13 -23.79 -10.86 47.50
N MET A 14 -23.90 -12.19 47.44
CA MET A 14 -23.35 -12.95 46.32
C MET A 14 -24.13 -12.53 45.06
N THR A 15 -23.55 -11.62 44.26
CA THR A 15 -23.98 -11.41 42.87
C THR A 15 -23.60 -12.67 42.11
N VAL A 16 -24.49 -13.60 42.01
CA VAL A 16 -24.44 -14.67 41.00
C VAL A 16 -24.53 -13.93 39.66
N PRO A 17 -23.53 -14.01 38.77
CA PRO A 17 -23.69 -13.49 37.42
C PRO A 17 -24.87 -14.28 36.83
N LEU A 18 -25.93 -13.56 36.47
CA LEU A 18 -26.98 -14.08 35.60
C LEU A 18 -26.25 -14.54 34.30
N LEU A 19 -25.97 -15.84 34.22
CA LEU A 19 -25.63 -16.51 32.97
C LEU A 19 -26.86 -16.31 32.05
N SER A 20 -26.87 -15.22 31.31
CA SER A 20 -27.73 -15.09 30.14
C SER A 20 -27.38 -16.30 29.28
N TRP A 21 -28.32 -17.18 29.03
CA TRP A 21 -28.18 -18.25 28.05
C TRP A 21 -28.03 -17.58 26.69
N SER A 22 -26.82 -17.22 26.34
CA SER A 22 -26.48 -16.80 24.98
C SER A 22 -26.67 -18.03 24.09
N GLY A 23 -27.41 -17.85 23.00
CA GLY A 23 -27.59 -18.94 22.04
C GLY A 23 -26.23 -19.28 21.38
N PRO A 24 -26.14 -20.41 20.67
CA PRO A 24 -24.89 -20.81 20.01
C PRO A 24 -24.32 -19.73 19.06
N LEU A 25 -25.17 -18.89 18.50
CA LEU A 25 -24.72 -17.74 17.66
C LEU A 25 -23.98 -16.71 18.50
N ASP A 26 -24.57 -16.28 19.63
CA ASP A 26 -23.99 -15.22 20.46
C ASP A 26 -22.70 -15.72 21.14
N GLU A 27 -22.68 -16.96 21.56
CA GLU A 27 -21.49 -17.62 22.10
C GLU A 27 -20.39 -17.71 21.02
N GLY A 28 -20.75 -18.08 19.78
CA GLY A 28 -19.82 -18.13 18.66
C GLY A 28 -19.21 -16.77 18.35
N LYS A 29 -20.01 -15.70 18.33
CA LYS A 29 -19.51 -14.33 18.12
C LYS A 29 -18.58 -13.88 19.24
N ARG A 30 -18.95 -14.11 20.50
CA ARG A 30 -18.12 -13.79 21.66
C ARG A 30 -16.75 -14.49 21.59
N LEU A 31 -16.74 -15.77 21.23
CA LEU A 31 -15.51 -16.54 21.08
C LEU A 31 -14.63 -16.04 19.93
N MET A 32 -15.24 -15.54 18.82
CA MET A 32 -14.48 -14.88 17.74
C MET A 32 -13.81 -13.61 18.26
N GLU A 33 -14.54 -12.75 18.99
CA GLU A 33 -13.99 -11.52 19.58
C GLU A 33 -12.86 -11.81 20.60
N GLU A 34 -12.91 -12.97 21.28
CA GLU A 34 -11.86 -13.44 22.19
C GLU A 34 -10.67 -14.11 21.47
N GLY A 35 -10.69 -14.23 20.13
CA GLY A 35 -9.66 -14.92 19.36
C GLY A 35 -9.68 -16.46 19.48
N ARG A 36 -10.73 -17.03 20.06
CA ARG A 36 -10.91 -18.49 20.23
C ARG A 36 -11.66 -19.08 19.03
N THR A 37 -11.05 -18.94 17.86
CA THR A 37 -11.69 -19.19 16.56
C THR A 37 -12.22 -20.61 16.41
N GLU A 38 -11.45 -21.63 16.77
CA GLU A 38 -11.87 -23.03 16.64
C GLU A 38 -13.13 -23.35 17.48
N GLU A 39 -13.20 -22.84 18.71
CA GLU A 39 -14.36 -23.01 19.57
C GLU A 39 -15.56 -22.22 19.05
N ALA A 40 -15.31 -21.01 18.51
CA ALA A 40 -16.32 -20.18 17.88
C ALA A 40 -16.98 -20.89 16.69
N LEU A 41 -16.18 -21.50 15.81
CA LEU A 41 -16.67 -22.25 14.64
C LEU A 41 -17.55 -23.43 15.04
N VAL A 42 -17.25 -24.12 16.13
CA VAL A 42 -18.11 -25.19 16.66
C VAL A 42 -19.49 -24.66 17.01
N GLN A 43 -19.56 -23.50 17.70
CA GLN A 43 -20.83 -22.88 18.08
C GLN A 43 -21.58 -22.30 16.87
N LEU A 44 -20.89 -21.66 15.95
CA LEU A 44 -21.48 -21.10 14.72
C LEU A 44 -22.06 -22.21 13.82
N ARG A 45 -21.33 -23.31 13.62
CA ARG A 45 -21.83 -24.51 12.91
C ARG A 45 -23.06 -25.11 13.59
N LYS A 46 -23.08 -25.15 14.94
CA LYS A 46 -24.24 -25.59 15.73
C LYS A 46 -25.43 -24.65 15.49
N ALA A 47 -25.23 -23.34 15.53
CA ALA A 47 -26.26 -22.33 15.24
C ALA A 47 -26.84 -22.51 13.83
N ALA A 48 -25.99 -22.68 12.82
CA ALA A 48 -26.42 -22.92 11.44
C ALA A 48 -27.25 -24.19 11.29
N ARG A 49 -26.83 -25.29 11.91
CA ARG A 49 -27.60 -26.58 11.96
C ARG A 49 -28.97 -26.41 12.62
N GLN A 50 -29.08 -25.60 13.68
CA GLN A 50 -30.34 -25.25 14.34
C GLN A 50 -31.21 -24.30 13.51
N GLY A 51 -30.71 -23.78 12.39
CA GLY A 51 -31.46 -22.94 11.46
C GLY A 51 -31.30 -21.45 11.68
N THR A 52 -30.32 -21.02 12.48
CA THR A 52 -30.00 -19.61 12.70
C THR A 52 -29.33 -19.03 11.46
N LEU A 53 -30.09 -18.25 10.66
CA LEU A 53 -29.62 -17.71 9.39
C LEU A 53 -28.40 -16.80 9.53
N ALA A 54 -28.29 -16.05 10.63
CA ALA A 54 -27.20 -15.13 10.88
C ALA A 54 -25.83 -15.80 11.16
N ALA A 55 -25.79 -17.13 11.28
CA ALA A 55 -24.53 -17.87 11.40
C ALA A 55 -23.84 -18.09 10.04
N TYR A 56 -24.63 -18.13 8.93
CA TYR A 56 -24.08 -18.45 7.62
C TYR A 56 -23.12 -17.40 7.08
N PRO A 57 -23.40 -16.08 7.08
CA PRO A 57 -22.47 -15.09 6.58
C PRO A 57 -21.11 -15.18 7.32
N ILE A 58 -21.10 -15.35 8.64
CA ILE A 58 -19.87 -15.46 9.43
C ILE A 58 -19.05 -16.69 9.00
N LEU A 59 -19.72 -17.82 8.75
CA LEU A 59 -19.03 -19.04 8.31
C LEU A 59 -18.50 -18.91 6.88
N VAL A 60 -19.23 -18.21 5.99
CA VAL A 60 -18.77 -17.94 4.61
C VAL A 60 -17.57 -16.99 4.65
N GLU A 61 -17.67 -15.87 5.37
CA GLU A 61 -16.58 -14.89 5.52
C GLU A 61 -15.30 -15.58 6.02
N TYR A 62 -15.42 -16.38 7.10
CA TYR A 62 -14.29 -17.14 7.61
C TYR A 62 -13.69 -18.10 6.57
N SER A 63 -14.54 -18.83 5.81
CA SER A 63 -14.04 -19.73 4.76
C SER A 63 -13.31 -18.96 3.65
N LEU A 64 -13.81 -17.78 3.25
CA LEU A 64 -13.15 -16.92 2.26
C LEU A 64 -11.79 -16.42 2.78
N GLU A 65 -11.69 -15.98 4.03
CA GLU A 65 -10.45 -15.57 4.68
C GLU A 65 -9.43 -16.73 4.79
N GLN A 66 -9.92 -17.95 4.92
CA GLN A 66 -9.06 -19.15 4.91
C GLN A 66 -8.74 -19.65 3.50
N TYR A 67 -9.29 -19.04 2.45
CA TYR A 67 -9.18 -19.49 1.04
C TYR A 67 -9.80 -20.90 0.83
N ASP A 68 -10.70 -21.26 1.72
CA ASP A 68 -11.49 -22.50 1.64
C ASP A 68 -12.72 -22.26 0.75
N THR A 69 -12.50 -22.35 -0.57
CA THR A 69 -13.53 -22.08 -1.57
C THR A 69 -14.65 -23.12 -1.54
N ASP A 70 -14.35 -24.36 -1.17
CA ASP A 70 -15.33 -25.44 -1.13
C ASP A 70 -16.21 -25.29 0.11
N GLY A 71 -15.62 -24.99 1.28
CA GLY A 71 -16.35 -24.68 2.49
C GLY A 71 -17.25 -23.45 2.35
N ALA A 72 -16.76 -22.39 1.69
CA ALA A 72 -17.57 -21.18 1.40
C ALA A 72 -18.78 -21.52 0.53
N GLU A 73 -18.60 -22.32 -0.53
CA GLU A 73 -19.69 -22.75 -1.40
C GLU A 73 -20.72 -23.60 -0.66
N GLU A 74 -20.26 -24.57 0.16
CA GLU A 74 -21.14 -25.41 0.99
C GLU A 74 -22.04 -24.55 1.90
N TYR A 75 -21.45 -23.55 2.59
CA TYR A 75 -22.24 -22.65 3.45
C TYR A 75 -23.18 -21.73 2.66
N ILE A 76 -22.78 -21.22 1.51
CA ILE A 76 -23.65 -20.42 0.64
C ILE A 76 -24.85 -21.24 0.18
N ASP A 77 -24.65 -22.46 -0.28
CA ASP A 77 -25.72 -23.34 -0.75
C ASP A 77 -26.65 -23.80 0.38
N ALA A 78 -26.09 -24.09 1.55
CA ALA A 78 -26.87 -24.38 2.74
C ALA A 78 -27.75 -23.18 3.15
N TRP A 79 -27.19 -21.96 3.08
CA TRP A 79 -27.90 -20.72 3.36
C TRP A 79 -29.04 -20.48 2.38
N ARG A 80 -28.79 -20.58 1.07
CA ARG A 80 -29.82 -20.49 0.02
C ARG A 80 -30.95 -21.50 0.24
N SER A 81 -30.60 -22.74 0.50
CA SER A 81 -31.56 -23.82 0.78
C SER A 81 -32.42 -23.51 2.00
N ARG A 82 -31.82 -22.94 3.06
CA ARG A 82 -32.55 -22.60 4.28
C ARG A 82 -33.49 -21.40 4.09
N LEU A 83 -33.05 -20.37 3.35
CA LEU A 83 -33.88 -19.22 2.97
C LEU A 83 -35.08 -19.67 2.17
N SER A 84 -34.90 -20.52 1.16
CA SER A 84 -35.97 -21.07 0.32
C SER A 84 -36.99 -21.85 1.15
N ARG A 85 -36.56 -22.76 2.02
CA ARG A 85 -37.45 -23.51 2.93
C ARG A 85 -38.24 -22.61 3.85
N ASN A 86 -37.66 -21.53 4.33
CA ASN A 86 -38.31 -20.55 5.20
C ASN A 86 -39.12 -19.50 4.43
N ARG A 87 -39.18 -19.59 3.10
CA ARG A 87 -39.81 -18.60 2.19
C ARG A 87 -39.33 -17.17 2.45
N LYS A 88 -38.05 -17.00 2.78
CA LYS A 88 -37.40 -15.69 2.97
C LYS A 88 -36.68 -15.28 1.71
N PRO A 89 -36.66 -13.99 1.36
CA PRO A 89 -35.88 -13.48 0.23
C PRO A 89 -34.37 -13.64 0.57
N ALA A 90 -33.56 -13.75 -0.48
CA ALA A 90 -32.10 -13.71 -0.34
C ALA A 90 -31.69 -12.30 0.14
N PRO A 91 -30.88 -12.18 1.19
CA PRO A 91 -30.31 -10.90 1.58
C PRO A 91 -29.19 -10.52 0.61
N GLU A 92 -28.94 -9.21 0.45
CA GLU A 92 -27.88 -8.67 -0.40
C GLU A 92 -26.48 -9.23 -0.02
N SER A 93 -26.24 -9.46 1.27
CA SER A 93 -24.99 -10.05 1.75
C SER A 93 -24.72 -11.46 1.18
N LEU A 94 -25.75 -12.23 0.85
CA LEU A 94 -25.57 -13.55 0.23
C LEU A 94 -25.03 -13.43 -1.20
N ASP A 95 -25.56 -12.49 -1.97
CA ASP A 95 -25.10 -12.25 -3.35
C ASP A 95 -23.70 -11.62 -3.35
N SER A 96 -23.43 -10.73 -2.42
CA SER A 96 -22.09 -10.13 -2.20
C SER A 96 -21.05 -11.21 -1.89
N LEU A 97 -21.28 -12.07 -0.88
CA LEU A 97 -20.37 -13.14 -0.49
C LEU A 97 -20.20 -14.20 -1.59
N ALA A 98 -21.27 -14.51 -2.32
CA ALA A 98 -21.15 -15.39 -3.49
C ALA A 98 -20.30 -14.76 -4.60
N GLY A 99 -20.41 -13.45 -4.81
CA GLY A 99 -19.53 -12.69 -5.70
C GLY A 99 -18.07 -12.73 -5.27
N GLN A 100 -17.79 -12.55 -3.98
CA GLN A 100 -16.44 -12.67 -3.42
C GLN A 100 -15.84 -14.08 -3.61
N LEU A 101 -16.65 -15.14 -3.44
CA LEU A 101 -16.20 -16.51 -3.71
C LEU A 101 -15.76 -16.68 -5.19
N VAL A 102 -16.52 -16.12 -6.12
CA VAL A 102 -16.16 -16.17 -7.56
C VAL A 102 -14.84 -15.42 -7.80
N LYS A 103 -14.67 -14.23 -7.20
CA LYS A 103 -13.42 -13.47 -7.31
C LYS A 103 -12.25 -14.24 -6.72
N LEU A 104 -12.39 -14.79 -5.51
CA LEU A 104 -11.37 -15.59 -4.84
C LEU A 104 -10.91 -16.76 -5.71
N ARG A 105 -11.85 -17.52 -6.28
CA ARG A 105 -11.53 -18.63 -7.21
C ARG A 105 -10.77 -18.16 -8.45
N ASN A 106 -11.21 -17.05 -9.04
CA ASN A 106 -10.54 -16.49 -10.21
C ASN A 106 -9.11 -16.03 -9.91
N MET A 107 -8.88 -15.46 -8.72
CA MET A 107 -7.54 -15.05 -8.28
C MET A 107 -6.65 -16.24 -7.95
N LEU A 108 -7.18 -17.26 -7.27
CA LEU A 108 -6.44 -18.49 -6.96
C LEU A 108 -6.03 -19.24 -8.23
N ALA A 109 -6.85 -19.22 -9.28
CA ALA A 109 -6.49 -19.81 -10.56
C ALA A 109 -5.33 -19.11 -11.28
N ARG A 110 -4.89 -17.94 -10.78
CA ARG A 110 -3.89 -17.07 -11.42
C ARG A 110 -2.89 -16.49 -10.43
N VAL A 111 -2.55 -17.23 -9.37
CA VAL A 111 -1.55 -16.81 -8.39
C VAL A 111 -0.23 -16.57 -9.10
N GLU A 112 0.33 -15.37 -8.99
CA GLU A 112 1.61 -15.04 -9.57
C GLU A 112 2.74 -15.62 -8.73
N LYS A 113 3.75 -16.18 -9.40
CA LYS A 113 4.95 -16.66 -8.76
C LYS A 113 5.90 -15.48 -8.53
N ILE A 114 6.03 -15.05 -7.30
CA ILE A 114 6.95 -13.97 -6.91
C ILE A 114 8.02 -14.48 -5.94
N GLU A 115 9.16 -13.81 -5.88
CA GLU A 115 10.24 -14.11 -4.95
C GLU A 115 10.30 -13.05 -3.86
N ILE A 116 9.88 -13.40 -2.62
CA ILE A 116 9.90 -12.50 -1.47
C ILE A 116 11.29 -12.49 -0.84
N LEU A 117 11.91 -11.31 -0.80
CA LEU A 117 13.23 -11.11 -0.21
C LEU A 117 13.12 -10.87 1.29
N ASP A 118 12.13 -10.08 1.72
CA ASP A 118 11.94 -9.70 3.12
C ASP A 118 10.47 -9.39 3.43
N SER A 119 10.14 -9.35 4.71
CA SER A 119 8.86 -8.91 5.24
C SER A 119 9.08 -8.08 6.50
N ILE A 120 8.53 -6.86 6.52
CA ILE A 120 8.76 -5.87 7.57
C ILE A 120 7.41 -5.51 8.17
N THR A 121 7.22 -5.73 9.47
CA THR A 121 6.03 -5.26 10.18
C THR A 121 6.28 -3.86 10.71
N VAL A 122 5.40 -2.93 10.38
CA VAL A 122 5.50 -1.51 10.74
C VAL A 122 4.16 -0.96 11.21
N PRO A 123 4.12 0.13 11.99
CA PRO A 123 2.88 0.82 12.31
C PRO A 123 2.13 1.23 11.05
N ARG A 124 0.79 1.12 11.09
CA ARG A 124 -0.08 1.36 9.91
C ARG A 124 0.05 2.79 9.35
N ASP A 125 0.23 3.78 10.19
CA ASP A 125 0.37 5.19 9.84
C ASP A 125 1.76 5.57 9.32
N GLU A 126 2.77 4.69 9.50
CA GLU A 126 4.16 4.92 9.11
C GLU A 126 4.68 3.93 8.06
N PHE A 127 3.82 3.06 7.50
CA PHE A 127 4.26 1.95 6.64
C PHE A 127 5.06 2.40 5.41
N PHE A 128 4.78 3.59 4.89
CA PHE A 128 5.50 4.17 3.75
C PHE A 128 6.99 4.38 4.03
N THR A 129 7.41 4.44 5.29
CA THR A 129 8.83 4.57 5.68
C THR A 129 9.65 3.30 5.38
N ALA A 130 8.99 2.15 5.18
CA ALA A 130 9.63 0.90 4.80
C ALA A 130 10.01 0.85 3.31
N TYR A 131 9.46 1.75 2.47
CA TYR A 131 9.76 1.82 1.04
C TYR A 131 11.05 2.58 0.80
N ARG A 132 12.11 1.86 0.43
CA ARG A 132 13.43 2.42 0.16
C ARG A 132 13.65 2.55 -1.34
N LEU A 133 12.98 3.52 -1.95
CA LEU A 133 13.07 3.76 -3.38
C LEU A 133 14.39 4.44 -3.75
N SER A 134 14.96 4.08 -4.89
CA SER A 134 16.04 4.84 -5.52
C SER A 134 15.50 6.15 -6.11
N ALA A 135 16.37 7.13 -6.32
CA ALA A 135 15.96 8.42 -6.88
C ALA A 135 15.18 8.31 -8.21
N PRO A 136 15.57 7.43 -9.16
CA PRO A 136 14.81 7.25 -10.40
C PRO A 136 13.38 6.77 -10.23
N ALA A 137 13.11 6.01 -9.17
CA ALA A 137 11.75 5.54 -8.87
C ALA A 137 10.85 6.62 -8.24
N GLY A 138 11.37 7.83 -8.05
CA GLY A 138 10.64 8.92 -7.40
C GLY A 138 10.63 8.79 -5.88
N ARG A 139 9.65 9.41 -5.24
CA ARG A 139 9.56 9.44 -3.78
C ARG A 139 8.13 9.38 -3.28
N ILE A 140 7.97 8.86 -2.09
CA ILE A 140 6.73 8.86 -1.33
C ILE A 140 6.82 10.02 -0.33
N LEU A 141 5.81 10.88 -0.31
CA LEU A 141 5.74 12.05 0.57
C LEU A 141 4.76 11.77 1.71
N PRO A 142 5.12 12.12 2.96
CA PRO A 142 4.21 12.01 4.09
C PRO A 142 3.09 13.07 4.01
N PRO A 143 1.94 12.88 4.70
CA PRO A 143 0.80 13.79 4.65
C PRO A 143 1.16 15.26 4.90
N ALA A 144 2.00 15.54 5.89
CA ALA A 144 2.42 16.91 6.22
C ALA A 144 3.17 17.62 5.08
N SER A 145 3.89 16.88 4.23
CA SER A 145 4.53 17.45 3.04
C SER A 145 3.52 17.71 1.94
N VAL A 146 2.52 16.84 1.79
CA VAL A 146 1.45 17.00 0.80
C VAL A 146 0.63 18.25 1.09
N GLU A 147 0.19 18.44 2.34
CA GLU A 147 -0.54 19.63 2.78
C GLU A 147 0.20 20.94 2.46
N ARG A 148 1.51 20.94 2.64
CA ARG A 148 2.35 22.11 2.37
C ARG A 148 2.45 22.43 0.89
N ILE A 149 2.46 21.40 0.03
CA ILE A 149 2.60 21.54 -1.43
C ILE A 149 1.28 21.93 -2.06
N VAL A 150 0.20 21.21 -1.77
CA VAL A 150 -1.08 21.35 -2.48
C VAL A 150 -2.13 22.18 -1.72
N GLY A 151 -1.86 22.55 -0.45
CA GLY A 151 -2.81 23.27 0.41
C GLY A 151 -3.93 22.39 0.96
N HIS A 152 -4.69 22.94 1.90
CA HIS A 152 -5.68 22.18 2.71
C HIS A 152 -7.13 22.31 2.22
N GLU A 153 -7.46 23.34 1.44
CA GLU A 153 -8.84 23.83 1.42
C GLU A 153 -9.76 23.28 0.34
N GLU A 154 -9.24 22.71 -0.75
CA GLU A 154 -10.12 22.31 -1.87
C GLU A 154 -10.38 20.80 -1.97
N HIS A 155 -9.52 19.93 -1.43
CA HIS A 155 -9.56 18.49 -1.74
C HIS A 155 -9.55 17.56 -0.52
N GLY A 156 -9.94 18.04 0.65
CA GLY A 156 -9.97 17.23 1.89
C GLY A 156 -8.60 17.05 2.53
N VAL A 157 -8.51 16.15 3.52
CA VAL A 157 -7.25 15.86 4.22
C VAL A 157 -6.42 14.90 3.36
N PRO A 158 -5.25 15.32 2.87
CA PRO A 158 -4.42 14.45 2.05
C PRO A 158 -3.83 13.31 2.87
N SER A 159 -3.68 12.16 2.23
CA SER A 159 -2.89 11.05 2.73
C SER A 159 -1.44 11.18 2.25
N MET A 160 -0.73 10.07 2.12
CA MET A 160 0.57 10.07 1.45
C MET A 160 0.44 10.43 -0.04
N ALA A 161 1.52 10.95 -0.62
CA ALA A 161 1.59 11.22 -2.04
C ALA A 161 2.82 10.56 -2.68
N TYR A 162 2.75 10.43 -4.00
CA TYR A 162 3.88 10.06 -4.84
C TYR A 162 4.32 11.26 -5.70
N MET A 163 5.61 11.42 -5.87
CA MET A 163 6.24 12.42 -6.74
C MET A 163 7.36 11.76 -7.56
N PRO A 164 7.35 11.83 -8.90
CA PRO A 164 8.41 11.29 -9.73
C PRO A 164 9.74 12.03 -9.52
N GLU A 165 10.85 11.44 -10.00
CA GLU A 165 12.19 12.03 -9.85
C GLU A 165 12.28 13.44 -10.49
N ASN A 166 11.68 13.61 -11.65
CA ASN A 166 11.67 14.90 -12.38
C ASN A 166 10.79 15.96 -11.71
N ARG A 167 10.00 15.60 -10.69
CA ARG A 167 9.08 16.49 -9.96
C ARG A 167 8.10 17.25 -10.86
N SER A 168 7.74 16.68 -12.00
CA SER A 168 6.80 17.31 -12.92
C SER A 168 5.37 17.33 -12.41
N GLU A 169 5.06 16.44 -11.47
CA GLU A 169 3.72 16.28 -10.91
C GLU A 169 3.77 15.71 -9.49
N ILE A 170 2.67 15.83 -8.77
CA ILE A 170 2.41 15.16 -7.51
C ILE A 170 1.06 14.44 -7.60
N LEU A 171 1.02 13.17 -7.17
CA LEU A 171 -0.20 12.36 -7.10
C LEU A 171 -0.47 12.02 -5.64
N TRP A 172 -1.70 12.24 -5.18
CA TRP A 172 -2.08 11.95 -3.79
C TRP A 172 -3.49 11.41 -3.69
N ALA A 173 -3.86 10.96 -2.50
CA ALA A 173 -5.23 10.61 -2.18
C ALA A 173 -5.76 11.52 -1.09
N ALA A 174 -7.02 11.92 -1.19
CA ALA A 174 -7.69 12.73 -0.19
C ALA A 174 -9.14 12.27 0.00
N ALA A 175 -9.61 12.36 1.26
CA ALA A 175 -10.99 12.03 1.60
C ALA A 175 -11.92 13.21 1.34
N ASP A 176 -13.06 12.96 0.72
CA ASP A 176 -14.16 13.92 0.59
C ASP A 176 -14.91 14.11 1.92
N SER A 177 -15.87 15.04 1.95
CA SER A 177 -16.69 15.31 3.14
C SER A 177 -17.58 14.13 3.56
N ALA A 178 -17.77 13.13 2.69
CA ALA A 178 -18.47 11.88 2.97
C ALA A 178 -17.52 10.76 3.45
N GLY A 179 -16.22 11.04 3.56
CA GLY A 179 -15.20 10.10 3.97
C GLY A 179 -14.77 9.14 2.85
N ARG A 180 -15.15 9.37 1.60
CA ARG A 180 -14.66 8.59 0.45
C ARG A 180 -13.37 9.19 -0.04
N THR A 181 -12.37 8.35 -0.24
CA THR A 181 -11.06 8.77 -0.73
C THR A 181 -11.01 8.70 -2.25
N GLY A 182 -10.57 9.77 -2.88
CA GLY A 182 -10.31 9.87 -4.31
C GLY A 182 -8.84 10.13 -4.61
N LEU A 183 -8.43 9.89 -5.85
CA LEU A 183 -7.10 10.20 -6.35
C LEU A 183 -7.09 11.60 -6.99
N PHE A 184 -6.04 12.36 -6.71
CA PHE A 184 -5.80 13.70 -7.18
C PHE A 184 -4.41 13.83 -7.78
N GLY A 185 -4.24 14.80 -8.66
CA GLY A 185 -2.97 15.15 -9.26
C GLY A 185 -2.82 16.66 -9.42
N ALA A 186 -1.58 17.14 -9.40
CA ALA A 186 -1.23 18.50 -9.76
C ALA A 186 0.09 18.50 -10.52
N GLY A 187 0.16 19.25 -11.61
CA GLY A 187 1.42 19.58 -12.25
C GLY A 187 2.28 20.47 -11.36
N ILE A 188 3.58 20.41 -11.52
CA ILE A 188 4.51 21.29 -10.81
C ILE A 188 5.31 22.06 -11.86
N LEU A 189 5.18 23.38 -11.82
CA LEU A 189 5.85 24.31 -12.73
C LEU A 189 7.38 24.29 -12.50
N ASP A 190 8.14 24.83 -13.47
CA ASP A 190 9.60 24.85 -13.42
C ASP A 190 10.18 25.60 -12.21
N ASP A 191 9.43 26.56 -11.67
CA ASP A 191 9.80 27.30 -10.46
C ASP A 191 9.49 26.54 -9.15
N GLY A 192 8.88 25.35 -9.26
CA GLY A 192 8.46 24.53 -8.14
C GLY A 192 7.04 24.80 -7.64
N THR A 193 6.33 25.77 -8.23
CA THR A 193 4.95 26.10 -7.85
C THR A 193 4.00 25.00 -8.33
N PRO A 194 3.15 24.42 -7.46
CA PRO A 194 2.13 23.48 -7.90
C PRO A 194 1.02 24.19 -8.66
N GLU A 195 0.53 23.56 -9.72
CA GLU A 195 -0.73 23.94 -10.34
C GLU A 195 -1.91 23.59 -9.43
N PRO A 196 -3.11 24.14 -9.66
CA PRO A 196 -4.30 23.72 -8.94
C PRO A 196 -4.53 22.24 -9.07
N GLY A 197 -4.75 21.57 -7.93
CA GLY A 197 -5.02 20.14 -7.90
C GLY A 197 -6.34 19.82 -8.62
N HIS A 198 -6.38 18.66 -9.28
CA HIS A 198 -7.58 18.16 -9.94
C HIS A 198 -7.80 16.69 -9.57
N ALA A 199 -9.06 16.28 -9.50
CA ALA A 199 -9.40 14.87 -9.33
C ALA A 199 -8.98 14.09 -10.59
N LEU A 200 -8.38 12.92 -10.38
CA LEU A 200 -8.18 11.96 -11.46
C LEU A 200 -9.53 11.33 -11.85
N ASP A 201 -9.53 10.49 -12.88
CA ASP A 201 -10.75 9.84 -13.37
C ASP A 201 -11.49 9.12 -12.23
N SER A 202 -12.78 9.44 -12.06
CA SER A 202 -13.64 8.83 -11.05
C SER A 202 -13.84 7.31 -11.27
N GLY A 203 -13.64 6.82 -12.50
CA GLY A 203 -13.64 5.40 -12.84
C GLY A 203 -12.57 4.58 -12.13
N LEU A 204 -11.49 5.22 -11.65
CA LEU A 204 -10.44 4.54 -10.90
C LEU A 204 -10.93 3.99 -9.54
N ALA A 205 -11.91 4.64 -8.92
CA ALA A 205 -12.47 4.20 -7.64
C ALA A 205 -13.55 3.11 -7.78
N GLU A 206 -14.08 2.87 -8.98
CA GLU A 206 -15.13 1.87 -9.26
C GLU A 206 -16.32 1.91 -8.27
N GLY A 207 -16.73 3.11 -7.86
CA GLY A 207 -17.81 3.33 -6.89
C GLY A 207 -17.41 3.26 -5.41
N GLY A 208 -16.16 2.87 -5.12
CA GLY A 208 -15.56 2.85 -3.77
C GLY A 208 -14.66 4.05 -3.49
N SER A 209 -13.62 3.79 -2.72
CA SER A 209 -12.51 4.70 -2.44
C SER A 209 -11.25 4.24 -3.16
N ALA A 210 -10.42 5.19 -3.62
CA ALA A 210 -9.12 4.91 -4.22
C ALA A 210 -8.01 5.68 -3.48
N GLY A 211 -6.84 5.06 -3.32
CA GLY A 211 -5.71 5.64 -2.60
C GLY A 211 -4.36 5.07 -2.99
N TYR A 212 -3.32 5.54 -2.35
CA TYR A 212 -1.96 5.01 -2.46
C TYR A 212 -1.41 4.98 -3.90
N PRO A 213 -1.41 6.10 -4.64
CA PRO A 213 -0.93 6.14 -6.01
C PRO A 213 0.58 5.97 -6.08
N PHE A 214 1.04 5.18 -7.06
CA PHE A 214 2.44 5.06 -7.44
C PHE A 214 2.54 5.01 -8.97
N LEU A 215 3.14 6.04 -9.57
CA LEU A 215 3.37 6.10 -11.01
C LEU A 215 4.77 5.55 -11.31
N MET A 216 4.83 4.61 -12.24
CA MET A 216 6.10 4.09 -12.73
C MET A 216 6.93 5.18 -13.43
N PRO A 217 8.28 5.04 -13.46
CA PRO A 217 9.15 5.95 -14.20
C PRO A 217 8.85 6.06 -15.70
N ASP A 218 8.08 5.11 -16.27
CA ASP A 218 7.59 5.19 -17.65
C ASP A 218 6.58 6.33 -17.88
N GLY A 219 6.07 6.93 -16.80
CA GLY A 219 5.07 7.98 -16.85
C GLY A 219 3.68 7.52 -17.31
N VAL A 220 3.48 6.23 -17.50
CA VAL A 220 2.27 5.62 -18.09
C VAL A 220 1.57 4.67 -17.11
N THR A 221 2.33 3.82 -16.44
CA THR A 221 1.78 2.77 -15.58
C THR A 221 1.55 3.31 -14.17
N LEU A 222 0.28 3.34 -13.74
CA LEU A 222 -0.14 3.79 -12.41
C LEU A 222 -0.64 2.60 -11.59
N TYR A 223 0.00 2.35 -10.44
CA TYR A 223 -0.51 1.47 -9.39
C TYR A 223 -1.24 2.29 -8.34
N PHE A 224 -2.31 1.74 -7.81
CA PHE A 224 -3.09 2.35 -6.72
C PHE A 224 -3.92 1.28 -6.02
N ALA A 225 -4.47 1.59 -4.86
CA ALA A 225 -5.40 0.69 -4.18
C ALA A 225 -6.83 1.24 -4.30
N ASN A 226 -7.82 0.36 -4.48
CA ASN A 226 -9.23 0.72 -4.36
C ASN A 226 -10.03 -0.39 -3.64
N ASN A 227 -11.19 -0.02 -3.07
CA ASN A 227 -12.12 -0.92 -2.41
C ASN A 227 -13.48 -0.98 -3.11
N GLY A 228 -13.47 -0.71 -4.42
CA GLY A 228 -14.67 -0.76 -5.25
C GLY A 228 -15.13 -2.16 -5.61
N GLU A 229 -16.02 -2.22 -6.59
CA GLU A 229 -16.73 -3.45 -6.97
C GLU A 229 -15.82 -4.63 -7.34
N ASN A 230 -14.63 -4.36 -7.91
CA ASN A 230 -13.71 -5.42 -8.35
C ASN A 230 -12.65 -5.81 -7.29
N SER A 231 -12.72 -5.26 -6.08
CA SER A 231 -11.89 -5.70 -4.96
C SER A 231 -12.38 -7.03 -4.36
N LEU A 232 -11.46 -7.84 -3.86
CA LEU A 232 -11.77 -9.11 -3.19
C LEU A 232 -12.19 -8.89 -1.74
N GLY A 233 -11.38 -8.10 -1.03
CA GLY A 233 -11.59 -7.79 0.39
C GLY A 233 -11.96 -6.33 0.62
N GLY A 234 -11.12 -5.62 1.36
CA GLY A 234 -11.16 -4.17 1.50
C GLY A 234 -10.47 -3.48 0.32
N TYR A 235 -9.37 -2.80 0.57
CA TYR A 235 -8.53 -2.28 -0.50
C TYR A 235 -7.76 -3.40 -1.19
N ASP A 236 -7.86 -3.45 -2.52
CA ASP A 236 -7.01 -4.26 -3.39
C ASP A 236 -6.10 -3.35 -4.21
N ILE A 237 -4.93 -3.84 -4.60
CA ILE A 237 -4.00 -3.17 -5.50
C ILE A 237 -4.43 -3.38 -6.94
N PHE A 238 -4.52 -2.27 -7.68
CA PHE A 238 -4.85 -2.22 -9.09
C PHE A 238 -3.74 -1.59 -9.90
N MET A 239 -3.71 -1.89 -11.17
CA MET A 239 -2.86 -1.25 -12.17
C MET A 239 -3.73 -0.68 -13.28
N THR A 240 -3.42 0.54 -13.71
CA THR A 240 -3.97 1.12 -14.93
C THR A 240 -2.84 1.74 -15.76
N ARG A 241 -3.16 2.13 -16.97
CA ARG A 241 -2.28 2.91 -17.83
C ARG A 241 -2.96 4.23 -18.14
N ARG A 242 -2.19 5.31 -18.13
CA ARG A 242 -2.68 6.61 -18.59
C ARG A 242 -2.18 6.90 -20.00
N GLU A 243 -2.95 7.71 -20.68
CA GLU A 243 -2.64 8.24 -22.00
C GLU A 243 -2.84 9.75 -21.98
N ASP A 244 -1.80 10.49 -22.27
CA ASP A 244 -1.84 11.94 -22.38
C ASP A 244 -2.03 12.33 -23.85
N SER A 245 -3.15 12.94 -24.18
CA SER A 245 -3.49 13.37 -25.53
C SER A 245 -4.09 14.77 -25.51
N GLU A 246 -3.54 15.67 -26.34
CA GLU A 246 -4.05 17.03 -26.54
C GLU A 246 -4.25 17.86 -25.26
N GLY A 247 -3.48 17.55 -24.19
CA GLY A 247 -3.57 18.23 -22.89
C GLY A 247 -4.61 17.64 -21.95
N GLU A 248 -5.20 16.49 -22.29
CA GLU A 248 -6.08 15.72 -21.43
C GLU A 248 -5.43 14.37 -21.09
N THR A 249 -5.44 14.02 -19.80
CA THR A 249 -4.99 12.71 -19.31
C THR A 249 -6.18 11.79 -19.15
N THR A 250 -6.16 10.64 -19.81
CA THR A 250 -7.17 9.60 -19.70
C THR A 250 -6.59 8.32 -19.11
N TYR A 251 -7.43 7.49 -18.48
CA TYR A 251 -7.00 6.25 -17.84
C TYR A 251 -7.74 5.06 -18.45
N TYR A 252 -7.00 4.00 -18.72
CA TYR A 252 -7.61 2.73 -19.12
C TYR A 252 -8.32 2.09 -17.92
N ARG A 253 -9.21 1.13 -18.22
CA ARG A 253 -9.90 0.38 -17.18
C ARG A 253 -8.90 -0.28 -16.24
N PRO A 254 -9.00 -0.07 -14.90
CA PRO A 254 -8.12 -0.70 -13.92
C PRO A 254 -8.17 -2.22 -13.97
N GLN A 255 -7.02 -2.85 -13.75
CA GLN A 255 -6.86 -4.29 -13.65
C GLN A 255 -6.40 -4.64 -12.23
N ASN A 256 -7.16 -5.49 -11.55
CA ASN A 256 -6.78 -6.02 -10.26
C ASN A 256 -5.51 -6.87 -10.40
N MET A 257 -4.50 -6.60 -9.56
CA MET A 257 -3.20 -7.30 -9.62
C MET A 257 -3.32 -8.79 -9.28
N GLY A 258 -4.35 -9.18 -8.54
CA GLY A 258 -4.56 -10.55 -8.11
C GLY A 258 -3.58 -11.01 -7.05
N MET A 259 -3.53 -12.32 -6.83
CA MET A 259 -2.66 -12.92 -5.82
C MET A 259 -1.24 -13.13 -6.35
N PRO A 260 -0.24 -13.00 -5.47
CA PRO A 260 -0.33 -12.82 -4.00
C PRO A 260 -0.35 -11.36 -3.53
N TYR A 261 -0.41 -10.38 -4.44
CA TYR A 261 -0.45 -8.95 -4.06
C TYR A 261 -1.70 -8.65 -3.25
N ASN A 262 -2.86 -9.15 -3.71
CA ASN A 262 -4.16 -8.95 -3.09
C ASN A 262 -4.62 -10.17 -2.29
N SER A 263 -5.44 -9.91 -1.28
CA SER A 263 -5.94 -10.85 -0.29
C SER A 263 -7.40 -10.52 0.08
N PRO A 264 -8.09 -11.35 0.91
CA PRO A 264 -9.39 -10.96 1.46
C PRO A 264 -9.37 -9.80 2.47
N TYR A 265 -8.21 -9.21 2.71
CA TYR A 265 -7.97 -8.11 3.65
C TYR A 265 -7.63 -6.82 2.89
N ASP A 266 -7.11 -5.81 3.60
CA ASP A 266 -6.65 -4.57 2.97
C ASP A 266 -5.23 -4.73 2.42
N ASP A 267 -5.07 -4.49 1.14
CA ASP A 267 -3.78 -4.50 0.45
C ASP A 267 -3.52 -3.10 -0.11
N TYR A 268 -2.36 -2.54 0.26
CA TYR A 268 -2.02 -1.14 0.00
C TYR A 268 -0.85 -1.05 -0.96
N MET A 269 -0.64 0.11 -1.48
CA MET A 269 0.49 0.63 -2.20
C MET A 269 1.50 -0.40 -2.73
N LEU A 270 1.47 -0.64 -4.03
CA LEU A 270 2.53 -1.33 -4.75
C LEU A 270 3.49 -0.29 -5.34
N ALA A 271 4.77 -0.43 -5.06
CA ALA A 271 5.83 0.37 -5.67
C ALA A 271 6.89 -0.55 -6.27
N ILE A 272 7.33 -0.26 -7.49
CA ILE A 272 8.37 -1.00 -8.21
C ILE A 272 9.50 -0.04 -8.56
N ASP A 273 10.70 -0.35 -8.10
CA ASP A 273 11.93 0.35 -8.43
C ASP A 273 12.76 -0.51 -9.38
N GLU A 274 12.62 -0.24 -10.67
CA GLU A 274 13.35 -0.95 -11.74
C GLU A 274 14.86 -0.78 -11.62
N ASN A 275 15.32 0.35 -11.08
CA ASN A 275 16.74 0.65 -10.94
C ASN A 275 17.42 -0.25 -9.89
N SER A 276 16.74 -0.53 -8.77
CA SER A 276 17.22 -1.46 -7.75
C SER A 276 16.79 -2.91 -8.04
N GLY A 277 15.81 -3.12 -8.92
CA GLY A 277 15.17 -4.41 -9.18
C GLY A 277 14.46 -4.92 -7.91
N LEU A 278 13.80 -4.03 -7.19
CA LEU A 278 13.01 -4.32 -6.00
C LEU A 278 11.59 -3.80 -6.16
N GLY A 279 10.65 -4.50 -5.53
CA GLY A 279 9.28 -4.05 -5.37
C GLY A 279 8.83 -4.15 -3.92
N TRP A 280 7.86 -3.35 -3.53
CA TRP A 280 7.25 -3.33 -2.21
C TRP A 280 5.74 -3.31 -2.34
N PHE A 281 5.05 -4.00 -1.47
CA PHE A 281 3.62 -3.78 -1.23
C PHE A 281 3.29 -4.01 0.24
N ALA A 282 2.30 -3.28 0.74
CA ALA A 282 1.86 -3.37 2.12
C ALA A 282 0.51 -4.08 2.21
N THR A 283 0.27 -4.78 3.31
CA THR A 283 -0.95 -5.54 3.54
C THR A 283 -1.21 -5.71 5.03
N ASP A 284 -2.47 -5.77 5.44
CA ASP A 284 -2.83 -6.15 6.80
C ASP A 284 -3.31 -7.61 6.94
N ARG A 285 -3.08 -8.45 5.91
CA ARG A 285 -3.47 -9.88 5.91
C ARG A 285 -3.04 -10.68 7.13
N ASN A 286 -1.99 -10.26 7.81
CA ASN A 286 -1.50 -10.90 9.03
C ASN A 286 -2.28 -10.49 10.29
N GLN A 287 -3.22 -9.53 10.16
CA GLN A 287 -4.12 -9.06 11.21
C GLN A 287 -3.41 -8.69 12.53
N ILE A 288 -2.21 -8.08 12.41
CA ILE A 288 -1.45 -7.58 13.56
C ILE A 288 -2.07 -6.23 13.98
N PRO A 289 -2.50 -6.06 15.24
CA PRO A 289 -3.12 -4.81 15.68
C PRO A 289 -2.26 -3.58 15.37
N ASP A 290 -2.90 -2.53 14.83
CA ASP A 290 -2.29 -1.23 14.49
C ASP A 290 -1.05 -1.29 13.59
N SER A 291 -0.84 -2.42 12.92
CA SER A 291 0.34 -2.66 12.10
C SER A 291 -0.04 -3.23 10.73
N VAL A 292 0.86 -3.07 9.78
CA VAL A 292 0.80 -3.71 8.46
C VAL A 292 2.13 -4.39 8.16
N THR A 293 2.10 -5.37 7.29
CA THR A 293 3.30 -6.04 6.79
C THR A 293 3.65 -5.48 5.42
N VAL A 294 4.87 -5.00 5.25
CA VAL A 294 5.42 -4.62 3.95
C VAL A 294 6.30 -5.76 3.45
N TYR A 295 5.91 -6.35 2.33
CA TYR A 295 6.72 -7.35 1.63
C TYR A 295 7.66 -6.66 0.64
N VAL A 296 8.91 -7.13 0.61
CA VAL A 296 9.92 -6.74 -0.38
C VAL A 296 10.14 -7.91 -1.33
N PHE A 297 10.02 -7.69 -2.62
CA PHE A 297 10.08 -8.76 -3.62
C PHE A 297 10.93 -8.39 -4.84
N THR A 298 11.29 -9.36 -5.64
CA THR A 298 11.92 -9.17 -6.95
C THR A 298 10.81 -9.13 -8.01
N PRO A 299 10.57 -7.98 -8.69
CA PRO A 299 9.64 -7.91 -9.79
C PRO A 299 10.19 -8.69 -11.00
N GLU A 300 9.32 -9.48 -11.64
CA GLU A 300 9.65 -10.21 -12.86
C GLU A 300 9.17 -9.43 -14.09
N ALA A 301 9.95 -9.47 -15.18
CA ALA A 301 9.59 -8.79 -16.44
C ALA A 301 8.32 -9.36 -17.10
N MET A 302 8.01 -10.62 -16.83
CA MET A 302 6.82 -11.31 -17.33
C MET A 302 6.16 -12.06 -16.18
N ARG A 303 4.83 -11.96 -16.11
CA ARG A 303 4.04 -12.70 -15.14
C ARG A 303 4.14 -14.20 -15.40
N VAL A 304 4.52 -14.96 -14.40
CA VAL A 304 4.50 -16.42 -14.38
C VAL A 304 3.55 -16.86 -13.27
N ASN A 305 2.57 -17.68 -13.60
CA ASN A 305 1.63 -18.17 -12.61
C ASN A 305 2.13 -19.47 -11.95
N VAL A 306 1.70 -19.68 -10.72
CA VAL A 306 1.81 -20.97 -10.02
C VAL A 306 0.86 -21.96 -10.70
N GLU A 307 1.29 -23.22 -10.85
CA GLU A 307 0.42 -24.26 -11.42
C GLU A 307 -0.79 -24.49 -10.49
N PRO A 308 -2.02 -24.62 -11.03
CA PRO A 308 -3.23 -24.77 -10.20
C PRO A 308 -3.22 -26.01 -9.30
N GLU A 309 -2.48 -27.05 -9.69
CA GLU A 309 -2.34 -28.30 -8.94
C GLU A 309 -1.21 -28.27 -7.89
N ASP A 310 -0.50 -27.16 -7.76
CA ASP A 310 0.58 -27.04 -6.76
C ASP A 310 -0.02 -27.16 -5.35
N SER A 311 0.49 -28.11 -4.58
CA SER A 311 0.06 -28.34 -3.20
C SER A 311 0.26 -27.13 -2.28
N ASN A 312 1.12 -26.19 -2.66
CA ASN A 312 1.41 -24.96 -1.92
C ASN A 312 0.63 -23.75 -2.47
N LEU A 313 -0.26 -23.92 -3.45
CA LEU A 313 -0.98 -22.81 -4.11
C LEU A 313 -1.57 -21.82 -3.11
N VAL A 314 -2.32 -22.33 -2.13
CA VAL A 314 -2.95 -21.49 -1.09
C VAL A 314 -1.90 -20.82 -0.19
N ALA A 315 -0.84 -21.53 0.18
CA ALA A 315 0.24 -20.97 0.99
C ALA A 315 1.01 -19.85 0.25
N LEU A 316 1.23 -20.02 -1.05
CA LEU A 316 1.83 -19.02 -1.93
C LEU A 316 0.89 -17.81 -2.12
N ALA A 317 -0.40 -18.04 -2.32
CA ALA A 317 -1.39 -16.97 -2.44
C ALA A 317 -1.50 -16.14 -1.14
N LYS A 318 -1.48 -16.80 0.02
CA LYS A 318 -1.52 -16.17 1.36
C LYS A 318 -0.20 -15.54 1.79
N LEU A 319 0.92 -15.94 1.21
CA LEU A 319 2.28 -15.68 1.70
C LEU A 319 2.45 -16.14 3.18
N SER A 320 1.79 -17.21 3.57
CA SER A 320 1.84 -17.74 4.94
C SER A 320 3.22 -18.29 5.30
N ASP A 321 3.99 -18.70 4.31
CA ASP A 321 5.41 -19.07 4.41
C ASP A 321 6.17 -18.49 3.21
N ILE A 322 6.85 -17.37 3.43
CA ILE A 322 7.68 -16.74 2.40
C ILE A 322 8.85 -17.61 1.96
N GLY A 323 9.25 -18.60 2.75
CA GLY A 323 10.28 -19.57 2.39
C GLY A 323 9.92 -20.36 1.13
N LEU A 324 8.62 -20.61 0.89
CA LEU A 324 8.12 -21.29 -0.30
C LEU A 324 8.35 -20.48 -1.61
N THR A 325 8.51 -19.16 -1.50
CA THR A 325 8.79 -18.28 -2.64
C THR A 325 10.27 -18.17 -2.97
N ARG A 326 11.14 -18.69 -2.09
CA ARG A 326 12.58 -18.46 -2.09
C ARG A 326 13.37 -19.59 -2.75
N ARG A 327 14.49 -19.25 -3.35
CA ARG A 327 15.43 -20.23 -3.92
C ARG A 327 16.32 -20.81 -2.83
N PRO A 328 16.47 -22.15 -2.77
CA PRO A 328 17.35 -22.77 -1.79
C PRO A 328 18.81 -22.27 -1.90
N GLY A 329 19.45 -22.06 -0.76
CA GLY A 329 20.86 -21.69 -0.69
C GLY A 329 21.19 -20.22 -0.99
N THR A 330 20.17 -19.37 -1.19
CA THR A 330 20.37 -17.92 -1.40
C THR A 330 20.42 -17.20 -0.07
N ASP A 331 21.44 -16.35 0.14
CA ASP A 331 21.48 -15.39 1.26
C ASP A 331 20.67 -14.14 0.90
N TYR A 332 19.40 -14.13 1.32
CA TYR A 332 18.48 -13.05 1.02
C TYR A 332 18.83 -11.74 1.73
N ALA A 333 19.45 -11.79 2.91
CA ALA A 333 19.88 -10.59 3.63
C ALA A 333 21.02 -9.90 2.86
N ALA A 334 21.99 -10.66 2.37
CA ALA A 334 23.07 -10.13 1.54
C ALA A 334 22.54 -9.63 0.19
N LEU A 335 21.61 -10.36 -0.45
CA LEU A 335 21.00 -9.98 -1.70
C LEU A 335 20.23 -8.64 -1.57
N LEU A 336 19.42 -8.50 -0.54
CA LEU A 336 18.66 -7.27 -0.26
C LEU A 336 19.61 -6.10 0.05
N ALA A 337 20.60 -6.32 0.92
CA ALA A 337 21.59 -5.28 1.25
C ALA A 337 22.36 -4.78 0.03
N GLY A 338 22.64 -5.66 -0.94
CA GLY A 338 23.31 -5.30 -2.19
C GLY A 338 22.43 -4.53 -3.17
N LYS A 339 21.12 -4.67 -3.08
CA LYS A 339 20.13 -4.00 -3.97
C LYS A 339 19.58 -2.69 -3.38
N LEU A 340 19.47 -2.60 -2.06
CA LEU A 340 18.93 -1.39 -1.42
C LEU A 340 19.82 -0.18 -1.72
N PRO A 341 19.20 0.96 -2.07
CA PRO A 341 19.93 2.21 -2.22
C PRO A 341 20.71 2.49 -0.94
N THR A 342 21.98 2.83 -1.08
CA THR A 342 22.77 3.28 0.08
C THR A 342 22.08 4.49 0.70
N ALA A 343 21.99 4.55 2.03
CA ALA A 343 21.25 5.56 2.80
C ALA A 343 21.58 7.03 2.44
N THR A 344 22.59 7.24 1.64
CA THR A 344 23.06 8.53 1.10
C THR A 344 22.16 9.11 -0.02
N SER A 345 21.18 8.36 -0.57
CA SER A 345 20.29 8.85 -1.63
C SER A 345 18.96 9.40 -1.11
N ALA A 346 18.69 9.29 0.18
CA ALA A 346 17.47 9.79 0.82
C ALA A 346 17.57 11.25 1.29
N ALA A 347 18.10 12.14 0.45
CA ALA A 347 17.85 13.57 0.63
C ALA A 347 16.39 13.83 0.25
N ARG A 348 15.55 14.04 1.24
CA ARG A 348 14.18 14.50 1.05
C ARG A 348 14.23 15.99 0.82
N ASP A 349 14.09 16.42 -0.44
CA ASP A 349 14.10 17.81 -0.83
C ASP A 349 12.64 18.27 -0.98
N ASP A 350 12.25 19.25 -0.17
CA ASP A 350 10.96 19.94 -0.28
C ASP A 350 11.10 21.16 -1.19
N SER A 351 10.15 21.38 -2.07
CA SER A 351 10.17 22.31 -3.23
C SER A 351 10.26 23.82 -2.94
N ASP A 352 10.35 24.24 -1.67
CA ASP A 352 10.41 25.66 -1.27
C ASP A 352 11.80 26.12 -0.82
N GLY A 353 12.87 25.51 -1.32
CA GLY A 353 14.21 25.72 -0.74
C GLY A 353 14.35 25.01 0.61
N ILE A 354 13.33 24.29 1.03
CA ILE A 354 13.28 23.41 2.17
C ILE A 354 13.64 22.01 1.64
N PHE A 355 14.67 21.43 2.20
CA PHE A 355 15.08 20.04 1.92
C PHE A 355 14.97 19.24 3.22
N CYS A 356 14.96 17.93 3.12
CA CYS A 356 14.97 17.06 4.29
C CYS A 356 16.16 16.11 4.17
N VAL A 357 17.20 16.37 4.93
CA VAL A 357 18.44 15.58 4.92
C VAL A 357 18.65 14.96 6.28
N ASP A 358 18.66 13.62 6.34
CA ASP A 358 19.10 12.90 7.52
C ASP A 358 20.63 12.95 7.64
N MET A 359 21.10 13.57 8.71
CA MET A 359 22.52 13.72 8.99
C MET A 359 23.16 12.44 9.57
N GLY A 360 22.40 11.32 9.66
CA GLY A 360 22.91 10.04 10.18
C GLY A 360 23.09 9.96 11.70
N ASN A 361 22.65 10.97 12.44
CA ASN A 361 22.74 11.06 13.90
C ASN A 361 21.38 11.37 14.57
N GLY A 362 20.27 11.07 13.87
CA GLY A 362 18.91 11.37 14.30
C GLY A 362 18.53 12.85 14.15
N ARG A 363 19.33 13.66 13.45
CA ARG A 363 19.01 15.05 13.12
C ARG A 363 18.63 15.16 11.65
N ILE A 364 17.49 15.76 11.42
CA ILE A 364 16.98 16.06 10.09
C ILE A 364 17.12 17.55 9.86
N TYR A 365 17.87 17.94 8.82
CA TYR A 365 18.01 19.32 8.40
C TYR A 365 17.04 19.62 7.27
N THR A 366 16.31 20.72 7.38
CA THR A 366 15.23 21.11 6.43
C THR A 366 15.51 22.44 5.75
N THR A 367 16.41 23.24 6.27
CA THR A 367 16.79 24.53 5.70
C THR A 367 18.30 24.71 5.68
N LEU A 368 18.79 25.58 4.82
CA LEU A 368 20.21 25.97 4.82
C LEU A 368 20.66 26.63 6.13
N GLY A 369 19.71 27.14 6.92
CA GLY A 369 19.96 27.71 8.24
C GLY A 369 20.32 26.68 9.30
N ASP A 370 19.95 25.42 9.09
CA ASP A 370 20.21 24.32 10.04
C ASP A 370 21.69 23.92 10.05
N PHE A 371 22.43 24.20 8.97
CA PHE A 371 23.87 23.91 8.86
C PHE A 371 24.69 24.88 9.70
N ARG A 372 25.51 24.34 10.58
CA ARG A 372 26.46 25.08 11.43
C ARG A 372 27.74 25.40 10.66
N SER A 373 28.20 24.45 9.84
CA SER A 373 29.37 24.60 9.01
C SER A 373 29.06 25.43 7.77
N ARG A 374 29.84 26.48 7.53
CA ARG A 374 29.73 27.31 6.30
C ARG A 374 30.04 26.48 5.05
N ASP A 375 31.03 25.58 5.16
CA ASP A 375 31.45 24.74 4.03
C ASP A 375 30.43 23.65 3.74
N ALA A 376 29.77 23.09 4.76
CA ALA A 376 28.64 22.17 4.59
C ALA A 376 27.46 22.85 3.90
N ARG A 377 27.12 24.07 4.33
CA ARG A 377 26.06 24.88 3.70
C ARG A 377 26.39 25.18 2.23
N SER A 378 27.66 25.52 1.92
CA SER A 378 28.09 25.75 0.54
C SER A 378 27.96 24.49 -0.32
N ALA A 379 28.37 23.34 0.20
CA ALA A 379 28.24 22.06 -0.49
C ALA A 379 26.76 21.68 -0.70
N MET A 380 25.88 22.04 0.24
CA MET A 380 24.44 21.83 0.10
C MET A 380 23.82 22.73 -1.00
N VAL A 381 24.25 23.98 -1.12
CA VAL A 381 23.85 24.87 -2.24
C VAL A 381 24.30 24.31 -3.58
N GLU A 382 25.54 23.79 -3.68
CA GLU A 382 26.03 23.11 -4.88
C GLU A 382 25.16 21.91 -5.24
N TYR A 383 24.79 21.10 -4.24
CA TYR A 383 23.89 19.95 -4.40
C TYR A 383 22.51 20.36 -4.94
N LEU A 384 21.87 21.36 -4.34
CA LEU A 384 20.55 21.86 -4.77
C LEU A 384 20.61 22.40 -6.22
N GLY A 385 21.68 23.10 -6.59
CA GLY A 385 21.91 23.57 -7.95
C GLY A 385 22.05 22.42 -8.96
N THR A 386 22.72 21.32 -8.55
CA THR A 386 22.86 20.12 -9.40
C THR A 386 21.52 19.38 -9.53
N LEU A 387 20.70 19.32 -8.49
CA LEU A 387 19.36 18.79 -8.56
C LEU A 387 18.47 19.57 -9.54
N GLY A 388 18.51 20.91 -9.50
CA GLY A 388 17.79 21.74 -10.46
C GLY A 388 18.23 21.50 -11.91
N SER A 389 19.51 21.21 -12.14
CA SER A 389 20.02 20.83 -13.46
C SER A 389 19.59 19.44 -13.88
N LEU A 390 19.61 18.48 -12.96
CA LEU A 390 19.13 17.11 -13.18
C LEU A 390 17.64 17.12 -13.57
N ARG A 391 16.82 17.88 -12.85
CA ARG A 391 15.39 18.01 -13.12
C ARG A 391 15.11 18.46 -14.57
N ARG A 392 15.75 19.55 -15.00
CA ARG A 392 15.61 20.04 -16.37
C ARG A 392 16.03 18.99 -17.39
N HIS A 393 17.14 18.32 -17.12
CA HIS A 393 17.69 17.31 -18.00
C HIS A 393 16.78 16.08 -18.14
N LEU A 394 16.17 15.65 -17.06
CA LEU A 394 15.16 14.57 -17.07
C LEU A 394 13.90 14.94 -17.85
N ALA A 395 13.43 16.19 -17.75
CA ALA A 395 12.30 16.66 -18.54
C ALA A 395 12.63 16.67 -20.06
N ASP A 396 13.85 17.09 -20.43
CA ASP A 396 14.32 17.05 -21.82
C ASP A 396 14.45 15.60 -22.33
N GLU A 397 14.96 14.69 -21.50
CA GLU A 397 15.08 13.25 -21.81
C GLU A 397 13.71 12.62 -22.05
N GLU A 398 12.74 12.95 -21.20
CA GLU A 398 11.36 12.47 -21.36
C GLU A 398 10.72 12.98 -22.66
N ALA A 399 10.96 14.25 -23.01
CA ALA A 399 10.52 14.81 -24.29
C ALA A 399 11.12 14.05 -25.50
N LEU A 400 12.41 13.68 -25.43
CA LEU A 400 13.07 12.85 -26.46
C LEU A 400 12.44 11.46 -26.55
N ARG A 401 12.16 10.81 -25.42
CA ARG A 401 11.51 9.48 -25.39
C ARG A 401 10.10 9.52 -25.98
N ARG A 402 9.32 10.58 -25.70
CA ARG A 402 7.99 10.78 -26.31
C ARG A 402 8.09 10.97 -27.83
N ARG A 403 9.11 11.66 -28.34
CA ARG A 403 9.36 11.78 -29.79
C ARG A 403 9.73 10.45 -30.42
N TYR A 404 10.58 9.66 -29.75
CA TYR A 404 10.95 8.33 -30.18
C TYR A 404 9.73 7.40 -30.26
N SER A 405 8.86 7.42 -29.28
CA SER A 405 7.62 6.59 -29.25
C SER A 405 6.63 6.97 -30.37
N ARG A 406 6.70 8.19 -30.90
CA ARG A 406 5.94 8.64 -32.08
C ARG A 406 6.59 8.27 -33.41
N GLY A 407 7.69 7.51 -33.39
CA GLY A 407 8.36 7.02 -34.57
C GLY A 407 9.55 7.88 -35.05
N GLU A 408 9.97 8.92 -34.32
CA GLU A 408 11.16 9.70 -34.62
C GLU A 408 12.45 8.96 -34.22
N VAL A 409 12.80 7.89 -34.92
CA VAL A 409 13.94 7.03 -34.58
C VAL A 409 15.28 7.80 -34.56
N ILE A 410 15.37 8.91 -35.23
CA ILE A 410 16.58 9.74 -35.30
C ILE A 410 17.04 10.26 -33.92
N VAL A 411 16.15 10.38 -32.96
CA VAL A 411 16.48 10.83 -31.60
C VAL A 411 17.04 9.73 -30.67
N ALA A 412 17.20 8.51 -31.16
CA ALA A 412 17.71 7.40 -30.35
C ALA A 412 19.12 7.65 -29.79
N SER A 413 20.02 8.26 -30.58
CA SER A 413 21.36 8.64 -30.09
C SER A 413 21.28 9.72 -29.03
N ASP A 414 20.39 10.69 -29.20
CA ASP A 414 20.23 11.80 -28.26
C ASP A 414 19.70 11.29 -26.89
N ILE A 415 18.85 10.27 -26.90
CA ILE A 415 18.37 9.60 -25.68
C ILE A 415 19.55 8.94 -24.94
N LEU A 416 20.40 8.18 -25.64
CA LEU A 416 21.56 7.52 -25.03
C LEU A 416 22.56 8.52 -24.43
N ASP A 417 22.81 9.63 -25.13
CA ASP A 417 23.68 10.69 -24.65
C ASP A 417 23.07 11.38 -23.41
N SER A 418 21.74 11.57 -23.44
CA SER A 418 20.97 12.12 -22.32
C SER A 418 21.03 11.21 -21.09
N GLU A 419 20.86 9.91 -21.25
CA GLU A 419 20.96 8.93 -20.17
C GLU A 419 22.36 8.94 -19.51
N GLN A 420 23.42 9.08 -20.29
CA GLN A 420 24.78 9.20 -19.76
C GLN A 420 24.96 10.46 -18.92
N GLN A 421 24.41 11.59 -19.39
CA GLN A 421 24.45 12.86 -18.70
C GLN A 421 23.62 12.83 -17.41
N THR A 422 22.43 12.20 -17.45
CA THR A 422 21.60 11.94 -16.28
C THR A 422 22.36 11.14 -15.22
N ALA A 423 23.02 10.06 -15.62
CA ALA A 423 23.83 9.25 -14.74
C ALA A 423 25.03 10.01 -14.14
N TYR A 424 25.61 10.93 -14.88
CA TYR A 424 26.68 11.81 -14.38
C TYR A 424 26.14 12.80 -13.33
N LEU A 425 25.02 13.48 -13.61
CA LEU A 425 24.40 14.45 -12.71
C LEU A 425 23.97 13.79 -11.39
N ARG A 426 23.38 12.59 -11.44
CA ARG A 426 23.02 11.80 -10.25
C ARG A 426 24.23 11.49 -9.37
N ARG A 427 25.34 11.02 -9.98
CA ARG A 427 26.57 10.73 -9.23
C ARG A 427 27.18 12.00 -8.63
N THR A 428 27.13 13.11 -9.34
CA THR A 428 27.63 14.40 -8.86
C THR A 428 26.80 14.89 -7.68
N ALA A 429 25.46 14.85 -7.77
CA ALA A 429 24.56 15.22 -6.68
C ALA A 429 24.80 14.38 -5.45
N ALA A 430 24.90 13.05 -5.59
CA ALA A 430 25.20 12.14 -4.46
C ALA A 430 26.53 12.46 -3.79
N ALA A 431 27.56 12.77 -4.56
CA ALA A 431 28.89 13.14 -4.02
C ALA A 431 28.85 14.47 -3.25
N GLN A 432 28.12 15.47 -3.75
CA GLN A 432 27.94 16.78 -3.11
C GLN A 432 27.15 16.65 -1.80
N LEU A 433 26.07 15.89 -1.78
CA LEU A 433 25.31 15.62 -0.57
C LEU A 433 26.17 14.94 0.50
N ASN A 434 26.87 13.87 0.12
CA ASN A 434 27.79 13.17 1.02
C ASN A 434 28.89 14.09 1.58
N ARG A 435 29.36 15.03 0.75
CA ARG A 435 30.32 16.05 1.18
C ARG A 435 29.68 16.99 2.19
N ALA A 436 28.46 17.47 1.96
CA ALA A 436 27.76 18.35 2.88
C ALA A 436 27.54 17.68 4.25
N ILE A 437 27.06 16.43 4.26
CA ILE A 437 26.86 15.64 5.49
C ILE A 437 28.19 15.47 6.25
N ARG A 438 29.24 15.08 5.56
CA ARG A 438 30.58 14.92 6.21
C ARG A 438 31.08 16.20 6.80
N LEU A 439 31.00 17.32 6.11
CA LEU A 439 31.46 18.63 6.57
C LEU A 439 30.66 19.17 7.77
N GLU A 440 29.41 18.72 7.92
CA GLU A 440 28.56 19.10 9.04
C GLU A 440 28.72 18.18 10.24
N THR A 441 29.00 16.89 10.03
CA THR A 441 29.05 15.87 11.09
C THR A 441 30.47 15.58 11.61
N GLN A 442 31.50 15.96 10.87
CA GLN A 442 32.88 15.86 11.36
C GLN A 442 33.16 17.02 12.32
N PRO A 443 33.75 16.73 13.49
CA PRO A 443 34.10 17.74 14.50
C PRO A 443 35.20 18.69 14.05
#